data_cc7f1ce54001ec7b352e9892b41e278c
#
_entry.id   cc7f1ce54001ec7b352e9892b41e278c
#
_cell.length_a   1.000
_cell.length_b   1.000
_cell.length_c   1.000
_cell.angle_alpha   90.00
_cell.angle_beta   90.00
_cell.angle_gamma   90.00
#
_symmetry.space_group_name_H-M   'P 1'
#
loop_
_entity.id
_entity.type
_entity.pdbx_description
1 polymer ?
#
loop_
_entity_poly.entity_id
_entity_poly.type
_entity_poly.pdbx_seq_one_letter_code
_entity_poly.pdbx_strand_id
1 'polypeptide(L)'
;MLFSTCPQSKDVAQAEYLRRVEAVAQWSEDAGCTGVLVFTDNGLLDPWVVSHAILRETSTLCPLIALQPAYMHPYAAAKMVTSLAYLYGRRVFLNMVAGGFRNDLRALTDETPHDERYERLVEYVQVMMHLLTNEKPITFEGRYYRVKNLRLVPPMPPNLLPGLMVSGSSAAGLAAARAIGAIAVKYPRPPEDEQETADMAGKSGVRVGIIARPRADEAWRVARERFPEDRKGRITHELAIKVSDSSWHHQLSVRRPEEGGDGDPYWLGPFQHYRTFCPYLVGSYDRVATDVAGYLRAGFTTFILDIPPSRAELDHSNEVFRRARALVRQPS
;
A
#
# COMPACT_ATOMS: atom_id res chain seq x y z
N MET A 1 -8.24 5.98 -7.12
CA MET A 1 -7.53 4.79 -7.66
C MET A 1 -7.80 3.60 -6.76
N LEU A 2 -7.88 2.41 -7.32
CA LEU A 2 -8.07 1.16 -6.57
C LEU A 2 -6.88 0.24 -6.83
N PHE A 3 -6.28 -0.26 -5.76
CA PHE A 3 -5.20 -1.25 -5.80
C PHE A 3 -5.62 -2.46 -4.99
N SER A 4 -5.26 -3.65 -5.44
CA SER A 4 -5.25 -4.86 -4.64
C SER A 4 -3.87 -5.06 -4.00
N THR A 5 -3.66 -6.18 -3.33
CA THR A 5 -2.37 -6.54 -2.74
C THR A 5 -1.93 -7.92 -3.21
N CYS A 6 -0.66 -8.06 -3.55
CA CYS A 6 -0.02 -9.29 -3.97
C CYS A 6 0.17 -10.26 -2.79
N PRO A 7 0.04 -11.58 -2.97
CA PRO A 7 0.40 -12.58 -1.97
C PRO A 7 1.85 -12.43 -1.49
N GLN A 8 2.09 -12.73 -0.21
CA GLN A 8 3.44 -12.72 0.36
C GLN A 8 4.09 -14.09 0.19
N SER A 9 5.38 -14.11 -0.16
CA SER A 9 6.11 -15.36 -0.41
C SER A 9 6.25 -16.26 0.83
N LYS A 10 6.13 -15.69 2.03
CA LYS A 10 6.16 -16.45 3.28
C LYS A 10 4.85 -17.21 3.58
N ASP A 11 3.74 -16.80 2.95
CA ASP A 11 2.41 -17.34 3.22
C ASP A 11 1.95 -18.36 2.17
N VAL A 12 2.75 -18.59 1.13
CA VAL A 12 2.43 -19.46 0.00
C VAL A 12 3.61 -20.42 -0.26
N ALA A 13 3.32 -21.69 -0.50
CA ALA A 13 4.34 -22.66 -0.85
C ALA A 13 5.10 -22.26 -2.12
N GLN A 14 6.42 -22.46 -2.15
CA GLN A 14 7.31 -22.06 -3.25
C GLN A 14 6.78 -22.53 -4.61
N ALA A 15 6.34 -23.77 -4.72
CA ALA A 15 5.84 -24.35 -5.97
C ALA A 15 4.55 -23.70 -6.50
N GLU A 16 3.82 -22.95 -5.65
CA GLU A 16 2.53 -22.36 -5.96
C GLU A 16 2.61 -20.83 -6.02
N TYR A 17 3.68 -20.24 -5.50
CA TYR A 17 3.75 -18.80 -5.30
C TYR A 17 3.58 -18.02 -6.59
N LEU A 18 4.31 -18.37 -7.65
CA LEU A 18 4.20 -17.68 -8.94
C LEU A 18 2.79 -17.74 -9.51
N ARG A 19 2.18 -18.93 -9.54
CA ARG A 19 0.78 -19.11 -10.01
C ARG A 19 -0.21 -18.28 -9.22
N ARG A 20 0.02 -18.16 -7.89
CA ARG A 20 -0.83 -17.34 -7.02
C ARG A 20 -0.68 -15.84 -7.29
N VAL A 21 0.54 -15.38 -7.56
CA VAL A 21 0.83 -14.00 -7.97
C VAL A 21 0.12 -13.68 -9.30
N GLU A 22 0.28 -14.54 -10.29
CA GLU A 22 -0.34 -14.41 -11.61
C GLU A 22 -1.87 -14.38 -11.51
N ALA A 23 -2.47 -15.29 -10.76
CA ALA A 23 -3.92 -15.32 -10.56
C ALA A 23 -4.45 -14.03 -9.90
N VAL A 24 -3.79 -13.54 -8.84
CA VAL A 24 -4.19 -12.29 -8.19
C VAL A 24 -4.02 -11.09 -9.13
N ALA A 25 -2.97 -11.08 -9.94
CA ALA A 25 -2.76 -10.02 -10.92
C ALA A 25 -3.87 -10.00 -11.98
N GLN A 26 -4.22 -11.15 -12.56
CA GLN A 26 -5.32 -11.29 -13.52
C GLN A 26 -6.67 -10.88 -12.90
N TRP A 27 -7.00 -11.37 -11.69
CA TRP A 27 -8.24 -10.98 -11.01
C TRP A 27 -8.32 -9.48 -10.78
N SER A 28 -7.19 -8.86 -10.44
CA SER A 28 -7.11 -7.42 -10.18
C SER A 28 -7.28 -6.61 -11.47
N GLU A 29 -6.67 -7.05 -12.57
CA GLU A 29 -6.85 -6.44 -13.88
C GLU A 29 -8.30 -6.55 -14.35
N ASP A 30 -8.89 -7.75 -14.30
CA ASP A 30 -10.29 -8.02 -14.67
C ASP A 30 -11.29 -7.23 -13.83
N ALA A 31 -10.97 -7.00 -12.55
CA ALA A 31 -11.77 -6.18 -11.65
C ALA A 31 -11.59 -4.66 -11.86
N GLY A 32 -10.75 -4.25 -12.81
CA GLY A 32 -10.48 -2.84 -13.13
C GLY A 32 -9.66 -2.10 -12.07
N CYS A 33 -8.85 -2.82 -11.28
CA CYS A 33 -7.89 -2.19 -10.39
C CYS A 33 -6.86 -1.40 -11.19
N THR A 34 -6.44 -0.25 -10.66
CA THR A 34 -5.33 0.53 -11.21
C THR A 34 -4.01 -0.23 -11.13
N GLY A 35 -3.86 -1.03 -10.06
CA GLY A 35 -2.64 -1.80 -9.86
C GLY A 35 -2.72 -2.75 -8.67
N VAL A 36 -1.56 -3.32 -8.32
CA VAL A 36 -1.40 -4.27 -7.22
C VAL A 36 -0.17 -3.92 -6.40
N LEU A 37 -0.33 -3.82 -5.07
CA LEU A 37 0.76 -3.58 -4.13
C LEU A 37 1.63 -4.84 -4.00
N VAL A 38 2.92 -4.68 -4.21
CA VAL A 38 3.95 -5.70 -3.96
C VAL A 38 4.79 -5.26 -2.77
N PHE A 39 4.70 -6.01 -1.68
CA PHE A 39 5.39 -5.72 -0.43
C PHE A 39 6.91 -5.83 -0.52
N THR A 40 7.60 -5.24 0.46
CA THR A 40 9.02 -5.49 0.73
C THR A 40 9.29 -5.53 2.23
N ASP A 41 10.06 -6.50 2.66
CA ASP A 41 10.77 -6.60 3.94
C ASP A 41 11.96 -7.58 3.76
N ASN A 42 12.76 -7.78 4.82
CA ASN A 42 13.92 -8.68 4.75
C ASN A 42 13.55 -10.16 4.58
N GLY A 43 12.29 -10.54 4.80
CA GLY A 43 11.80 -11.91 4.73
C GLY A 43 11.02 -12.25 3.46
N LEU A 44 10.84 -11.30 2.55
CA LEU A 44 10.06 -11.46 1.32
C LEU A 44 10.95 -11.50 0.08
N LEU A 45 10.41 -12.05 -1.01
CA LEU A 45 11.04 -11.96 -2.32
C LEU A 45 11.11 -10.50 -2.78
N ASP A 46 12.12 -10.21 -3.59
CA ASP A 46 12.34 -8.88 -4.14
C ASP A 46 11.13 -8.38 -4.92
N PRO A 47 10.58 -7.19 -4.61
CA PRO A 47 9.36 -6.68 -5.20
C PRO A 47 9.50 -6.32 -6.68
N TRP A 48 10.70 -6.03 -7.18
CA TRP A 48 10.94 -5.75 -8.59
C TRP A 48 10.81 -7.01 -9.44
N VAL A 49 11.35 -8.15 -8.94
CA VAL A 49 11.25 -9.44 -9.61
C VAL A 49 9.80 -9.92 -9.65
N VAL A 50 9.05 -9.80 -8.54
CA VAL A 50 7.62 -10.12 -8.50
C VAL A 50 6.82 -9.21 -9.42
N SER A 51 7.13 -7.92 -9.45
CA SER A 51 6.46 -6.94 -10.35
C SER A 51 6.72 -7.23 -11.82
N HIS A 52 7.91 -7.73 -12.18
CA HIS A 52 8.19 -8.18 -13.53
C HIS A 52 7.28 -9.35 -13.95
N ALA A 53 7.04 -10.33 -13.07
CA ALA A 53 6.11 -11.42 -13.33
C ALA A 53 4.68 -10.90 -13.55
N ILE A 54 4.21 -9.96 -12.70
CA ILE A 54 2.90 -9.32 -12.84
C ILE A 54 2.77 -8.60 -14.19
N LEU A 55 3.79 -7.84 -14.59
CA LEU A 55 3.79 -7.11 -15.85
C LEU A 55 3.75 -8.04 -17.07
N ARG A 56 4.35 -9.22 -16.97
CA ARG A 56 4.28 -10.24 -18.05
C ARG A 56 2.90 -10.83 -18.20
N GLU A 57 2.17 -11.01 -17.10
CA GLU A 57 0.90 -11.73 -17.05
C GLU A 57 -0.30 -10.82 -17.34
N THR A 58 -0.12 -9.49 -17.28
CA THR A 58 -1.21 -8.51 -17.40
C THR A 58 -0.93 -7.53 -18.53
N SER A 59 -1.97 -6.83 -19.00
CA SER A 59 -1.89 -5.87 -20.12
C SER A 59 -1.92 -4.41 -19.66
N THR A 60 -2.67 -4.10 -18.60
CA THR A 60 -2.94 -2.72 -18.12
C THR A 60 -2.61 -2.51 -16.66
N LEU A 61 -2.58 -3.57 -15.85
CA LEU A 61 -2.36 -3.49 -14.41
C LEU A 61 -0.97 -2.93 -14.09
N CYS A 62 -0.89 -1.95 -13.19
CA CYS A 62 0.35 -1.31 -12.78
C CYS A 62 0.83 -1.86 -11.42
N PRO A 63 2.04 -2.43 -11.30
CA PRO A 63 2.60 -2.73 -9.99
C PRO A 63 2.78 -1.46 -9.16
N LEU A 64 2.40 -1.54 -7.86
CA LEU A 64 2.76 -0.58 -6.82
C LEU A 64 3.90 -1.20 -6.01
N ILE A 65 5.12 -0.87 -6.36
CA ILE A 65 6.34 -1.51 -5.88
C ILE A 65 6.76 -0.87 -4.57
N ALA A 66 6.80 -1.62 -3.47
CA ALA A 66 7.35 -1.11 -2.22
C ALA A 66 8.87 -0.96 -2.34
N LEU A 67 9.38 0.20 -1.92
CA LEU A 67 10.78 0.57 -2.07
C LEU A 67 11.30 1.22 -0.80
N GLN A 68 12.38 0.68 -0.24
CA GLN A 68 13.10 1.23 0.90
C GLN A 68 14.46 1.79 0.46
N PRO A 69 14.81 3.03 0.86
CA PRO A 69 16.12 3.62 0.56
C PRO A 69 17.32 2.80 1.07
N ALA A 70 17.12 1.99 2.12
CA ALA A 70 18.16 1.13 2.69
C ALA A 70 18.59 -0.03 1.76
N TYR A 71 17.72 -0.44 0.80
CA TYR A 71 17.98 -1.63 -0.01
C TYR A 71 18.77 -1.35 -1.28
N MET A 72 18.71 -0.15 -1.83
CA MET A 72 19.38 0.15 -3.09
C MET A 72 19.62 1.65 -3.27
N HIS A 73 20.63 1.98 -4.07
CA HIS A 73 20.91 3.36 -4.47
C HIS A 73 19.79 3.94 -5.35
N PRO A 74 19.45 5.25 -5.27
CA PRO A 74 18.38 5.86 -6.09
C PRO A 74 18.59 5.73 -7.60
N TYR A 75 19.84 5.64 -8.06
CA TYR A 75 20.15 5.32 -9.46
C TYR A 75 19.65 3.92 -9.86
N ALA A 76 19.83 2.92 -8.99
CA ALA A 76 19.38 1.56 -9.28
C ALA A 76 17.85 1.52 -9.42
N ALA A 77 17.13 2.20 -8.52
CA ALA A 77 15.67 2.32 -8.62
C ALA A 77 15.24 3.04 -9.89
N ALA A 78 15.85 4.18 -10.24
CA ALA A 78 15.57 4.88 -11.49
C ALA A 78 15.79 3.98 -12.71
N LYS A 79 16.88 3.20 -12.72
CA LYS A 79 17.19 2.25 -13.78
C LYS A 79 16.15 1.12 -13.87
N MET A 80 15.70 0.57 -12.75
CA MET A 80 14.66 -0.45 -12.72
C MET A 80 13.32 0.10 -13.26
N VAL A 81 12.90 1.28 -12.81
CA VAL A 81 11.69 1.97 -13.32
C VAL A 81 11.76 2.13 -14.84
N THR A 82 12.87 2.69 -15.34
CA THR A 82 13.05 2.90 -16.78
C THR A 82 13.08 1.58 -17.55
N SER A 83 13.73 0.56 -17.01
CA SER A 83 13.79 -0.77 -17.66
C SER A 83 12.41 -1.39 -17.79
N LEU A 84 11.59 -1.35 -16.73
CA LEU A 84 10.22 -1.87 -16.78
C LEU A 84 9.35 -1.05 -17.74
N ALA A 85 9.46 0.27 -17.72
CA ALA A 85 8.75 1.13 -18.66
C ALA A 85 9.15 0.85 -20.12
N TYR A 86 10.44 0.66 -20.39
CA TYR A 86 10.94 0.34 -21.73
C TYR A 86 10.47 -1.03 -22.23
N LEU A 87 10.50 -2.05 -21.37
CA LEU A 87 10.12 -3.42 -21.74
C LEU A 87 8.62 -3.59 -21.95
N TYR A 88 7.81 -2.88 -21.16
CA TYR A 88 6.35 -3.11 -21.12
C TYR A 88 5.50 -1.94 -21.61
N GLY A 89 6.08 -0.77 -21.86
CA GLY A 89 5.33 0.43 -22.25
C GLY A 89 4.32 0.87 -21.18
N ARG A 90 4.54 0.48 -19.91
CA ARG A 90 3.60 0.72 -18.80
C ARG A 90 4.27 1.45 -17.64
N ARG A 91 3.45 2.28 -16.98
CA ARG A 91 3.81 2.94 -15.73
C ARG A 91 3.88 1.93 -14.59
N VAL A 92 4.76 2.18 -13.65
CA VAL A 92 4.71 1.58 -12.30
C VAL A 92 4.37 2.65 -11.26
N PHE A 93 3.93 2.23 -10.09
CA PHE A 93 3.83 3.08 -8.92
C PHE A 93 4.91 2.65 -7.91
N LEU A 94 5.39 3.60 -7.12
CA LEU A 94 6.36 3.33 -6.06
C LEU A 94 5.72 3.65 -4.72
N ASN A 95 5.66 2.67 -3.84
CA ASN A 95 5.28 2.85 -2.44
C ASN A 95 6.56 3.05 -1.62
N MET A 96 6.91 4.30 -1.35
CA MET A 96 8.10 4.67 -0.62
C MET A 96 7.92 4.35 0.87
N VAL A 97 8.82 3.54 1.42
CA VAL A 97 8.80 3.07 2.81
C VAL A 97 10.11 3.50 3.48
N ALA A 98 10.02 4.28 4.54
CA ALA A 98 11.21 4.75 5.27
C ALA A 98 11.90 3.65 6.12
N GLY A 99 11.23 2.50 6.28
CA GLY A 99 11.63 1.40 7.17
C GLY A 99 10.75 1.35 8.42
N GLY A 100 9.89 0.33 8.53
CA GLY A 100 8.91 0.21 9.62
C GLY A 100 9.34 -0.72 10.75
N PHE A 101 10.28 -1.63 10.50
CA PHE A 101 10.71 -2.63 11.48
C PHE A 101 12.17 -2.41 11.86
N ARG A 102 12.41 -2.11 13.15
CA ARG A 102 13.77 -1.86 13.67
C ARG A 102 14.71 -3.05 13.47
N ASN A 103 14.19 -4.26 13.60
CA ASN A 103 15.01 -5.47 13.47
C ASN A 103 15.52 -5.63 12.03
N ASP A 104 14.71 -5.30 11.02
CA ASP A 104 15.11 -5.36 9.62
C ASP A 104 16.23 -4.34 9.33
N LEU A 105 16.07 -3.12 9.84
CA LEU A 105 17.07 -2.06 9.69
C LEU A 105 18.39 -2.42 10.40
N ARG A 106 18.31 -2.94 11.64
CA ARG A 106 19.50 -3.39 12.39
C ARG A 106 20.23 -4.53 11.69
N ALA A 107 19.50 -5.46 11.08
CA ALA A 107 20.11 -6.54 10.31
C ALA A 107 20.90 -6.02 9.09
N LEU A 108 20.55 -4.84 8.58
CA LEU A 108 21.26 -4.11 7.53
C LEU A 108 22.29 -3.10 8.09
N THR A 109 22.53 -3.10 9.40
CA THR A 109 23.37 -2.09 10.08
C THR A 109 22.94 -0.64 9.87
N ASP A 110 21.63 -0.42 9.61
CA ASP A 110 21.02 0.90 9.45
C ASP A 110 20.44 1.37 10.78
N GLU A 111 21.16 2.25 11.46
CA GLU A 111 20.77 2.86 12.75
C GLU A 111 20.17 4.26 12.60
N THR A 112 19.83 4.66 11.37
CA THR A 112 19.28 6.00 11.10
C THR A 112 18.00 6.23 11.93
N PRO A 113 17.91 7.35 12.69
CA PRO A 113 16.70 7.69 13.47
C PRO A 113 15.45 7.80 12.61
N HIS A 114 14.28 7.57 13.21
CA HIS A 114 12.99 7.55 12.51
C HIS A 114 12.77 8.74 11.58
N ASP A 115 12.90 9.96 12.06
CA ASP A 115 12.60 11.16 11.26
C ASP A 115 13.66 11.39 10.18
N GLU A 116 14.92 11.10 10.47
CA GLU A 116 16.02 11.19 9.50
C GLU A 116 15.86 10.17 8.35
N ARG A 117 15.20 9.02 8.59
CA ARG A 117 14.87 8.09 7.51
C ARG A 117 13.88 8.70 6.50
N TYR A 118 12.98 9.58 6.94
CA TYR A 118 12.10 10.32 6.04
C TYR A 118 12.82 11.44 5.30
N GLU A 119 13.80 12.12 5.93
CA GLU A 119 14.66 13.07 5.24
C GLU A 119 15.47 12.37 4.14
N ARG A 120 16.08 11.21 4.46
CA ARG A 120 16.77 10.36 3.49
C ARG A 120 15.86 9.91 2.35
N LEU A 121 14.61 9.56 2.64
CA LEU A 121 13.62 9.17 1.64
C LEU A 121 13.30 10.32 0.69
N VAL A 122 13.14 11.54 1.19
CA VAL A 122 12.92 12.73 0.35
C VAL A 122 14.09 12.95 -0.60
N GLU A 123 15.31 12.95 -0.08
CA GLU A 123 16.53 13.11 -0.89
C GLU A 123 16.71 11.98 -1.91
N TYR A 124 16.39 10.74 -1.51
CA TYR A 124 16.37 9.58 -2.41
C TYR A 124 15.45 9.79 -3.60
N VAL A 125 14.21 10.22 -3.35
CA VAL A 125 13.23 10.46 -4.40
C VAL A 125 13.63 11.64 -5.27
N GLN A 126 14.21 12.70 -4.71
CA GLN A 126 14.73 13.84 -5.48
C GLN A 126 15.79 13.38 -6.49
N VAL A 127 16.78 12.60 -6.07
CA VAL A 127 17.82 12.07 -6.98
C VAL A 127 17.21 11.17 -8.04
N MET A 128 16.33 10.24 -7.63
CA MET A 128 15.67 9.32 -8.55
C MET A 128 14.84 10.08 -9.59
N MET A 129 14.01 11.02 -9.17
CA MET A 129 13.16 11.78 -10.09
C MET A 129 13.97 12.73 -10.98
N HIS A 130 15.06 13.34 -10.49
CA HIS A 130 15.96 14.11 -11.34
C HIS A 130 16.55 13.24 -12.46
N LEU A 131 16.94 11.99 -12.17
CA LEU A 131 17.43 11.05 -13.19
C LEU A 131 16.36 10.66 -14.21
N LEU A 132 15.11 10.49 -13.75
CA LEU A 132 13.99 10.09 -14.60
C LEU A 132 13.47 11.22 -15.49
N THR A 133 13.59 12.48 -15.05
CA THR A 133 13.01 13.64 -15.76
C THR A 133 14.02 14.43 -16.59
N ASN A 134 15.34 14.20 -16.42
CA ASN A 134 16.37 14.93 -17.14
C ASN A 134 17.09 14.04 -18.15
N GLU A 135 17.15 14.52 -19.38
CA GLU A 135 17.94 13.87 -20.43
C GLU A 135 19.45 14.19 -20.32
N LYS A 136 19.80 15.31 -19.65
CA LYS A 136 21.18 15.72 -19.41
C LYS A 136 21.72 15.06 -18.14
N PRO A 137 23.04 14.85 -18.05
CA PRO A 137 23.66 14.39 -16.83
C PRO A 137 23.36 15.32 -15.65
N ILE A 138 23.09 14.73 -14.49
CA ILE A 138 22.82 15.46 -13.24
C ILE A 138 24.03 15.39 -12.30
N THR A 139 24.21 16.43 -11.50
CA THR A 139 25.08 16.45 -10.32
C THR A 139 24.20 16.81 -9.13
N PHE A 140 24.30 16.06 -8.05
CA PHE A 140 23.54 16.27 -6.82
C PHE A 140 24.45 16.07 -5.62
N GLU A 141 24.43 17.00 -4.69
CA GLU A 141 25.20 16.95 -3.44
C GLU A 141 24.23 17.15 -2.28
N GLY A 142 23.83 16.04 -1.64
CA GLY A 142 22.98 16.03 -0.48
C GLY A 142 23.67 15.50 0.78
N ARG A 143 22.90 15.37 1.85
CA ARG A 143 23.35 14.79 3.12
C ARG A 143 23.55 13.27 3.00
N TYR A 144 22.63 12.60 2.30
CA TYR A 144 22.56 11.14 2.20
C TYR A 144 23.06 10.60 0.86
N TYR A 145 22.90 11.37 -0.23
CA TYR A 145 23.28 10.93 -1.57
C TYR A 145 24.11 11.98 -2.29
N ARG A 146 25.13 11.51 -3.02
CA ARG A 146 25.94 12.33 -3.90
C ARG A 146 26.11 11.64 -5.22
N VAL A 147 25.85 12.34 -6.33
CA VAL A 147 26.08 11.87 -7.68
C VAL A 147 26.72 12.98 -8.50
N LYS A 148 27.62 12.62 -9.42
CA LYS A 148 28.36 13.59 -10.24
C LYS A 148 28.28 13.18 -11.70
N ASN A 149 27.77 14.08 -12.54
CA ASN A 149 27.67 13.89 -13.98
C ASN A 149 26.99 12.55 -14.37
N LEU A 150 25.96 12.17 -13.61
CA LEU A 150 25.27 10.89 -13.75
C LEU A 150 24.07 11.04 -14.70
N ARG A 151 23.94 10.10 -15.63
CA ARG A 151 22.86 10.07 -16.63
C ARG A 151 22.17 8.71 -16.63
N LEU A 152 20.87 8.71 -16.89
CA LEU A 152 20.08 7.51 -17.14
C LEU A 152 19.92 7.26 -18.63
N VAL A 153 20.22 6.04 -19.08
CA VAL A 153 20.10 5.61 -20.49
C VAL A 153 19.43 4.23 -20.53
N PRO A 154 18.40 4.04 -21.37
CA PRO A 154 17.68 5.04 -22.16
C PRO A 154 16.97 6.10 -21.30
N PRO A 155 16.57 7.25 -21.83
CA PRO A 155 15.79 8.23 -21.10
C PRO A 155 14.39 7.69 -20.80
N MET A 156 13.80 8.13 -19.68
CA MET A 156 12.45 7.74 -19.31
C MET A 156 11.40 8.44 -20.17
N PRO A 157 10.43 7.72 -20.76
CA PRO A 157 9.31 8.34 -21.46
C PRO A 157 8.46 9.18 -20.46
N PRO A 158 8.21 10.47 -20.73
CA PRO A 158 7.53 11.37 -19.76
C PRO A 158 6.14 10.89 -19.32
N ASN A 159 5.39 10.25 -20.21
CA ASN A 159 4.06 9.71 -19.94
C ASN A 159 4.08 8.44 -19.05
N LEU A 160 5.25 7.84 -18.84
CA LEU A 160 5.44 6.63 -18.03
C LEU A 160 6.13 6.90 -16.69
N LEU A 161 6.37 8.16 -16.33
CA LEU A 161 6.92 8.54 -15.02
C LEU A 161 6.14 7.86 -13.88
N PRO A 162 6.83 7.33 -12.84
CA PRO A 162 6.18 6.58 -11.78
C PRO A 162 5.24 7.44 -10.96
N GLY A 163 4.10 6.87 -10.53
CA GLY A 163 3.30 7.45 -9.48
C GLY A 163 3.97 7.23 -8.12
N LEU A 164 3.92 8.21 -7.22
CA LEU A 164 4.58 8.13 -5.92
C LEU A 164 3.54 8.04 -4.80
N MET A 165 3.76 7.11 -3.88
CA MET A 165 3.03 6.98 -2.62
C MET A 165 4.03 6.90 -1.46
N VAL A 166 3.64 7.35 -0.28
CA VAL A 166 4.40 7.19 0.97
C VAL A 166 3.51 6.49 1.97
N SER A 167 3.94 5.33 2.45
CA SER A 167 3.31 4.65 3.57
C SER A 167 3.86 5.20 4.89
N GLY A 168 3.03 5.94 5.61
CA GLY A 168 3.38 6.50 6.91
C GLY A 168 2.41 7.60 7.32
N SER A 169 2.01 7.57 8.60
CA SER A 169 1.07 8.53 9.20
C SER A 169 1.69 9.42 10.27
N SER A 170 3.01 9.25 10.51
CA SER A 170 3.73 10.16 11.40
C SER A 170 3.86 11.55 10.79
N ALA A 171 4.08 12.57 11.60
CA ALA A 171 4.31 13.93 11.11
C ALA A 171 5.43 13.99 10.06
N ALA A 172 6.54 13.26 10.31
CA ALA A 172 7.66 13.15 9.37
C ALA A 172 7.25 12.47 8.05
N GLY A 173 6.43 11.39 8.11
CA GLY A 173 5.92 10.71 6.92
C GLY A 173 5.01 11.58 6.07
N LEU A 174 4.11 12.32 6.69
CA LEU A 174 3.22 13.27 6.01
C LEU A 174 4.00 14.45 5.40
N ALA A 175 5.01 14.97 6.12
CA ALA A 175 5.90 16.01 5.61
C ALA A 175 6.69 15.52 4.39
N ALA A 176 7.22 14.30 4.44
CA ALA A 176 7.92 13.68 3.32
C ALA A 176 7.00 13.50 2.10
N ALA A 177 5.76 12.99 2.29
CA ALA A 177 4.80 12.85 1.20
C ALA A 177 4.51 14.21 0.52
N ARG A 178 4.32 15.28 1.30
CA ARG A 178 4.13 16.63 0.76
C ARG A 178 5.36 17.10 -0.02
N ALA A 179 6.55 16.94 0.55
CA ALA A 179 7.81 17.41 -0.05
C ALA A 179 8.09 16.80 -1.44
N ILE A 180 7.69 15.54 -1.65
CA ILE A 180 7.88 14.84 -2.93
C ILE A 180 6.60 14.78 -3.79
N GLY A 181 5.52 15.42 -3.37
CA GLY A 181 4.25 15.41 -4.08
C GLY A 181 3.56 14.05 -4.18
N ALA A 182 3.85 13.13 -3.26
CA ALA A 182 3.32 11.78 -3.23
C ALA A 182 1.93 11.70 -2.58
N ILE A 183 1.22 10.60 -2.86
CA ILE A 183 0.00 10.23 -2.14
C ILE A 183 0.42 9.67 -0.76
N ALA A 184 -0.10 10.28 0.32
CA ALA A 184 0.08 9.75 1.66
C ALA A 184 -0.91 8.61 1.90
N VAL A 185 -0.41 7.40 2.18
CA VAL A 185 -1.22 6.22 2.46
C VAL A 185 -1.17 5.89 3.94
N LYS A 186 -2.33 5.71 4.53
CA LYS A 186 -2.48 5.31 5.93
C LYS A 186 -3.47 4.15 6.09
N TYR A 187 -3.49 3.53 7.27
CA TYR A 187 -4.61 2.70 7.68
C TYR A 187 -5.72 3.61 8.18
N PRO A 188 -6.97 3.49 7.72
CA PRO A 188 -8.04 4.40 8.12
C PRO A 188 -8.47 4.13 9.57
N ARG A 189 -8.98 5.17 10.23
CA ARG A 189 -9.88 5.06 11.38
C ARG A 189 -11.30 4.84 10.86
N PRO A 190 -12.31 4.57 11.72
CA PRO A 190 -13.70 4.69 11.29
C PRO A 190 -13.97 6.02 10.61
N PRO A 191 -14.85 6.07 9.60
CA PRO A 191 -15.05 7.27 8.78
C PRO A 191 -15.41 8.54 9.57
N GLU A 192 -16.16 8.38 10.68
CA GLU A 192 -16.56 9.46 11.59
C GLU A 192 -15.39 10.06 12.38
N ASP A 193 -14.33 9.29 12.59
CA ASP A 193 -13.09 9.71 13.26
C ASP A 193 -12.04 10.28 12.29
N GLU A 194 -12.31 10.21 10.98
CA GLU A 194 -11.42 10.76 9.97
C GLU A 194 -11.67 12.26 9.79
N GLN A 195 -10.68 13.06 10.13
CA GLN A 195 -10.71 14.49 9.81
C GLN A 195 -10.47 14.70 8.32
N GLU A 196 -11.11 15.71 7.74
CA GLU A 196 -10.83 16.13 6.37
C GLU A 196 -9.32 16.33 6.18
N THR A 197 -8.77 15.65 5.19
CA THR A 197 -7.35 15.80 4.82
C THR A 197 -7.17 17.00 3.89
N ALA A 198 -7.77 18.15 4.25
CA ALA A 198 -7.78 19.37 3.45
C ALA A 198 -6.37 19.78 2.97
N ASP A 199 -5.35 19.54 3.81
CA ASP A 199 -3.95 19.85 3.50
C ASP A 199 -3.31 18.97 2.42
N MET A 200 -3.92 17.82 2.04
CA MET A 200 -3.35 16.89 1.08
C MET A 200 -4.01 16.96 -0.31
N ALA A 201 -4.98 17.84 -0.52
CA ALA A 201 -5.56 18.18 -1.83
C ALA A 201 -5.77 16.99 -2.78
N GLY A 202 -6.48 15.94 -2.33
CA GLY A 202 -6.76 14.73 -3.13
C GLY A 202 -5.58 13.75 -3.28
N LYS A 203 -4.48 13.95 -2.55
CA LYS A 203 -3.33 13.05 -2.48
C LYS A 203 -3.32 12.18 -1.22
N SER A 204 -4.49 11.69 -0.82
CA SER A 204 -4.65 10.83 0.35
C SER A 204 -5.18 9.46 -0.04
N GLY A 205 -4.64 8.43 0.59
CA GLY A 205 -5.04 7.05 0.37
C GLY A 205 -5.17 6.28 1.67
N VAL A 206 -5.98 5.23 1.62
CA VAL A 206 -6.16 4.29 2.74
C VAL A 206 -5.87 2.86 2.31
N ARG A 207 -5.34 2.08 3.26
CA ARG A 207 -5.23 0.64 3.13
C ARG A 207 -6.25 -0.04 4.04
N VAL A 208 -7.17 -0.78 3.45
CA VAL A 208 -8.33 -1.37 4.13
C VAL A 208 -8.76 -2.66 3.45
N GLY A 209 -9.11 -3.69 4.21
CA GLY A 209 -9.77 -4.87 3.69
C GLY A 209 -11.28 -4.67 3.58
N ILE A 210 -11.94 -5.37 2.68
CA ILE A 210 -13.40 -5.34 2.52
C ILE A 210 -13.90 -6.78 2.46
N ILE A 211 -14.92 -7.09 3.28
CA ILE A 211 -15.73 -8.29 3.17
C ILE A 211 -17.20 -7.86 3.17
N ALA A 212 -17.80 -7.79 2.00
CA ALA A 212 -19.16 -7.32 1.84
C ALA A 212 -20.03 -8.34 1.11
N ARG A 213 -21.29 -8.47 1.53
CA ARG A 213 -22.29 -9.37 0.93
C ARG A 213 -23.63 -8.63 0.82
N PRO A 214 -24.63 -9.20 0.12
CA PRO A 214 -25.99 -8.64 0.14
C PRO A 214 -26.56 -8.49 1.55
N ARG A 215 -26.19 -9.40 2.46
CA ARG A 215 -26.64 -9.45 3.85
C ARG A 215 -25.46 -9.39 4.82
N ALA A 216 -25.62 -8.68 5.93
CA ALA A 216 -24.58 -8.50 6.93
C ALA A 216 -24.18 -9.82 7.63
N ASP A 217 -25.17 -10.68 7.95
CA ASP A 217 -24.92 -11.98 8.59
C ASP A 217 -24.03 -12.90 7.72
N GLU A 218 -24.23 -12.88 6.40
CA GLU A 218 -23.39 -13.61 5.45
C GLU A 218 -21.97 -13.05 5.40
N ALA A 219 -21.81 -11.71 5.37
CA ALA A 219 -20.50 -11.07 5.37
C ALA A 219 -19.71 -11.42 6.64
N TRP A 220 -20.33 -11.37 7.81
CA TRP A 220 -19.71 -11.71 9.08
C TRP A 220 -19.36 -13.20 9.19
N ARG A 221 -20.20 -14.09 8.65
CA ARG A 221 -19.87 -15.52 8.56
C ARG A 221 -18.59 -15.72 7.75
N VAL A 222 -18.51 -15.14 6.54
CA VAL A 222 -17.32 -15.21 5.69
C VAL A 222 -16.09 -14.61 6.40
N ALA A 223 -16.25 -13.50 7.10
CA ALA A 223 -15.17 -12.84 7.83
C ALA A 223 -14.58 -13.73 8.93
N ARG A 224 -15.43 -14.35 9.75
CA ARG A 224 -15.01 -15.27 10.82
C ARG A 224 -14.39 -16.57 10.27
N GLU A 225 -14.91 -17.08 9.15
CA GLU A 225 -14.32 -18.24 8.46
C GLU A 225 -12.94 -17.93 7.89
N ARG A 226 -12.76 -16.73 7.30
CA ARG A 226 -11.47 -16.29 6.75
C ARG A 226 -10.44 -15.98 7.82
N PHE A 227 -10.86 -15.38 8.91
CA PHE A 227 -10.01 -14.92 10.00
C PHE A 227 -10.52 -15.47 11.34
N PRO A 228 -10.38 -16.79 11.57
CA PRO A 228 -10.74 -17.39 12.86
C PRO A 228 -9.86 -16.81 13.98
N GLU A 229 -10.39 -16.79 15.19
CA GLU A 229 -9.64 -16.36 16.36
C GLU A 229 -8.32 -17.12 16.50
N ASP A 230 -7.24 -16.37 16.70
CA ASP A 230 -5.90 -16.92 16.83
C ASP A 230 -5.16 -16.35 18.05
N ARG A 231 -5.16 -17.13 19.14
CA ARG A 231 -4.46 -16.76 20.36
C ARG A 231 -2.95 -16.60 20.18
N LYS A 232 -2.32 -17.43 19.31
CA LYS A 232 -0.88 -17.33 19.02
C LYS A 232 -0.60 -16.07 18.21
N GLY A 233 -1.43 -15.78 17.21
CA GLY A 233 -1.35 -14.54 16.42
C GLY A 233 -1.43 -13.30 17.29
N ARG A 234 -2.32 -13.27 18.29
CA ARG A 234 -2.42 -12.15 19.24
C ARG A 234 -1.14 -11.93 20.04
N ILE A 235 -0.52 -12.99 20.56
CA ILE A 235 0.75 -12.89 21.28
C ILE A 235 1.86 -12.38 20.33
N THR A 236 1.90 -12.88 19.10
CA THR A 236 2.86 -12.41 18.09
C THR A 236 2.66 -10.93 17.77
N HIS A 237 1.42 -10.47 17.67
CA HIS A 237 1.08 -9.07 17.46
C HIS A 237 1.58 -8.18 18.60
N GLU A 238 1.33 -8.56 19.86
CA GLU A 238 1.82 -7.84 21.03
C GLU A 238 3.34 -7.71 21.08
N LEU A 239 4.06 -8.76 20.64
CA LEU A 239 5.53 -8.72 20.53
C LEU A 239 6.00 -7.83 19.36
N ALA A 240 5.34 -7.92 18.19
CA ALA A 240 5.69 -7.14 17.02
C ALA A 240 5.51 -5.63 17.23
N ILE A 241 4.47 -5.23 17.98
CA ILE A 241 4.23 -3.82 18.34
C ILE A 241 5.37 -3.25 19.17
N LYS A 242 5.95 -4.01 20.10
CA LYS A 242 7.06 -3.55 20.96
C LYS A 242 8.32 -3.19 20.18
N VAL A 243 8.50 -3.75 18.99
CA VAL A 243 9.68 -3.52 18.12
C VAL A 243 9.36 -2.68 16.89
N SER A 244 8.09 -2.29 16.70
CA SER A 244 7.65 -1.44 15.61
C SER A 244 7.82 0.03 15.92
N ASP A 245 8.37 0.82 14.99
CA ASP A 245 8.39 2.30 15.04
C ASP A 245 7.11 2.91 14.43
N SER A 246 6.17 2.06 13.99
CA SER A 246 4.94 2.53 13.35
C SER A 246 3.98 3.11 14.39
N SER A 247 3.82 4.42 14.41
CA SER A 247 2.82 5.12 15.23
C SER A 247 1.39 4.58 15.02
N TRP A 248 1.14 4.09 13.85
CA TRP A 248 -0.11 3.48 13.42
C TRP A 248 -0.41 2.14 14.07
N HIS A 249 0.54 1.23 14.04
CA HIS A 249 0.38 -0.06 14.70
C HIS A 249 0.06 0.16 16.19
N HIS A 250 0.73 1.12 16.83
CA HIS A 250 0.43 1.48 18.22
C HIS A 250 -0.99 2.05 18.39
N GLN A 251 -1.43 2.97 17.53
CA GLN A 251 -2.76 3.58 17.63
C GLN A 251 -3.90 2.57 17.42
N LEU A 252 -3.78 1.68 16.44
CA LEU A 252 -4.78 0.64 16.18
C LEU A 252 -4.79 -0.44 17.26
N SER A 253 -3.64 -0.73 17.87
CA SER A 253 -3.51 -1.78 18.88
C SER A 253 -4.09 -1.38 20.24
N VAL A 254 -4.13 -0.09 20.56
CA VAL A 254 -4.71 0.44 21.80
C VAL A 254 -6.25 0.49 21.73
N ARG A 255 -6.82 0.49 20.53
CA ARG A 255 -8.27 0.47 20.36
C ARG A 255 -8.80 -0.90 20.81
N ARG A 256 -9.74 -0.92 21.77
CA ARG A 256 -10.35 -2.17 22.22
C ARG A 256 -10.99 -2.88 21.05
N PRO A 257 -10.89 -4.23 20.98
CA PRO A 257 -11.68 -5.01 20.04
C PRO A 257 -13.13 -4.85 20.47
N GLU A 258 -13.86 -3.97 19.81
CA GLU A 258 -15.31 -4.08 19.82
C GLU A 258 -15.61 -5.29 18.94
N GLU A 259 -16.36 -6.24 19.46
CA GLU A 259 -16.83 -7.39 18.69
C GLU A 259 -17.59 -6.81 17.50
N GLY A 260 -16.94 -6.85 16.31
CA GLY A 260 -17.55 -6.37 15.08
C GLY A 260 -18.90 -7.07 14.90
N GLY A 261 -19.93 -6.31 14.57
CA GLY A 261 -21.29 -6.77 14.42
C GLY A 261 -22.06 -5.92 13.42
N ASP A 262 -23.35 -6.18 13.26
CA ASP A 262 -24.22 -5.50 12.29
C ASP A 262 -24.29 -3.97 12.48
N GLY A 263 -23.95 -3.46 13.66
CA GLY A 263 -23.94 -2.03 13.97
C GLY A 263 -22.63 -1.30 13.63
N ASP A 264 -21.49 -2.01 13.63
CA ASP A 264 -20.16 -1.44 13.35
C ASP A 264 -19.39 -2.32 12.37
N PRO A 265 -19.27 -1.92 11.08
CA PRO A 265 -18.53 -2.67 10.07
C PRO A 265 -17.01 -2.60 10.25
N TYR A 266 -16.47 -1.65 11.03
CA TYR A 266 -15.04 -1.47 11.22
C TYR A 266 -14.46 -2.54 12.16
N TRP A 267 -13.62 -3.43 11.61
CA TRP A 267 -13.14 -4.61 12.32
C TRP A 267 -11.62 -4.72 12.34
N LEU A 268 -11.07 -4.82 13.55
CA LEU A 268 -9.63 -4.94 13.79
C LEU A 268 -9.20 -6.39 14.12
N GLY A 269 -10.12 -7.34 14.25
CA GLY A 269 -9.80 -8.71 14.63
C GLY A 269 -8.65 -9.34 13.82
N PRO A 270 -8.66 -9.31 12.47
CA PRO A 270 -7.56 -9.87 11.66
C PRO A 270 -6.21 -9.18 11.91
N PHE A 271 -6.21 -7.87 12.12
CA PHE A 271 -5.02 -7.09 12.46
C PHE A 271 -4.49 -7.48 13.85
N GLN A 272 -5.34 -7.55 14.86
CA GLN A 272 -4.97 -7.92 16.24
C GLN A 272 -4.52 -9.38 16.39
N HIS A 273 -4.95 -10.25 15.47
CA HIS A 273 -4.49 -11.63 15.39
C HIS A 273 -3.27 -11.81 14.45
N TYR A 274 -2.65 -10.72 14.00
CA TYR A 274 -1.48 -10.72 13.10
C TYR A 274 -1.69 -11.50 11.80
N ARG A 275 -2.96 -11.51 11.30
CA ARG A 275 -3.33 -12.16 10.04
C ARG A 275 -3.28 -11.20 8.86
N THR A 276 -3.37 -9.91 9.12
CA THR A 276 -3.27 -8.84 8.13
C THR A 276 -2.68 -7.58 8.77
N PHE A 277 -2.31 -6.62 7.93
CA PHE A 277 -1.74 -5.34 8.40
C PHE A 277 -2.72 -4.17 8.31
N CYS A 278 -3.98 -4.41 7.99
CA CYS A 278 -4.98 -3.34 7.83
C CYS A 278 -6.30 -3.67 8.54
N PRO A 279 -7.10 -2.65 8.91
CA PRO A 279 -8.47 -2.86 9.34
C PRO A 279 -9.32 -3.41 8.20
N TYR A 280 -10.44 -4.02 8.55
CA TYR A 280 -11.45 -4.48 7.60
C TYR A 280 -12.77 -3.73 7.78
N LEU A 281 -13.51 -3.57 6.67
CA LEU A 281 -14.91 -3.19 6.66
C LEU A 281 -15.73 -4.43 6.33
N VAL A 282 -16.60 -4.85 7.27
CA VAL A 282 -17.39 -6.08 7.15
C VAL A 282 -18.88 -5.77 7.30
N GLY A 283 -19.72 -6.20 6.34
CA GLY A 283 -21.16 -5.95 6.45
C GLY A 283 -21.91 -6.10 5.13
N SER A 284 -23.15 -5.59 5.13
CA SER A 284 -23.91 -5.51 3.88
C SER A 284 -23.27 -4.52 2.90
N TYR A 285 -23.55 -4.70 1.59
CA TYR A 285 -23.04 -3.76 0.58
C TYR A 285 -23.39 -2.31 0.90
N ASP A 286 -24.63 -2.04 1.34
CA ASP A 286 -25.08 -0.67 1.61
C ASP A 286 -24.38 -0.08 2.81
N ARG A 287 -24.20 -0.87 3.88
CA ARG A 287 -23.51 -0.39 5.09
C ARG A 287 -22.04 -0.10 4.80
N VAL A 288 -21.33 -1.03 4.18
CA VAL A 288 -19.90 -0.84 3.83
C VAL A 288 -19.74 0.30 2.78
N ALA A 289 -20.68 0.44 1.86
CA ALA A 289 -20.66 1.56 0.90
C ALA A 289 -20.84 2.92 1.58
N THR A 290 -21.61 3.00 2.66
CA THR A 290 -21.74 4.22 3.47
C THR A 290 -20.40 4.63 4.08
N ASP A 291 -19.65 3.68 4.63
CA ASP A 291 -18.33 3.95 5.22
C ASP A 291 -17.30 4.33 4.16
N VAL A 292 -17.28 3.63 3.02
CA VAL A 292 -16.43 4.00 1.88
C VAL A 292 -16.79 5.40 1.35
N ALA A 293 -18.08 5.75 1.31
CA ALA A 293 -18.53 7.10 0.94
C ALA A 293 -18.06 8.15 1.97
N GLY A 294 -18.03 7.82 3.26
CA GLY A 294 -17.44 8.65 4.31
C GLY A 294 -15.97 8.96 4.03
N TYR A 295 -15.16 7.95 3.71
CA TYR A 295 -13.76 8.17 3.32
C TYR A 295 -13.61 9.02 2.05
N LEU A 296 -14.46 8.79 1.05
CA LEU A 296 -14.44 9.61 -0.17
C LEU A 296 -14.76 11.09 0.13
N ARG A 297 -15.73 11.36 1.01
CA ARG A 297 -16.07 12.73 1.46
C ARG A 297 -14.95 13.37 2.28
N ALA A 298 -14.23 12.57 3.09
CA ALA A 298 -13.03 13.02 3.81
C ALA A 298 -11.80 13.25 2.90
N GLY A 299 -11.94 13.11 1.58
CA GLY A 299 -10.90 13.45 0.59
C GLY A 299 -9.96 12.30 0.23
N PHE A 300 -10.23 11.07 0.66
CA PHE A 300 -9.44 9.91 0.23
C PHE A 300 -9.80 9.52 -1.21
N THR A 301 -8.80 9.50 -2.08
CA THR A 301 -8.97 9.19 -3.51
C THR A 301 -8.33 7.88 -3.93
N THR A 302 -7.54 7.28 -3.05
CA THR A 302 -6.80 6.03 -3.31
C THR A 302 -7.11 5.00 -2.24
N PHE A 303 -7.47 3.80 -2.67
CA PHE A 303 -7.74 2.66 -1.80
C PHE A 303 -6.82 1.50 -2.19
N ILE A 304 -6.13 0.93 -1.19
CA ILE A 304 -5.34 -0.29 -1.33
C ILE A 304 -6.08 -1.37 -0.55
N LEU A 305 -6.68 -2.30 -1.26
CA LEU A 305 -7.35 -3.45 -0.67
C LEU A 305 -6.33 -4.48 -0.20
N ASP A 306 -6.72 -5.30 0.78
CA ASP A 306 -5.88 -6.42 1.21
C ASP A 306 -5.82 -7.52 0.14
N ILE A 307 -5.05 -8.57 0.38
CA ILE A 307 -4.85 -9.69 -0.56
C ILE A 307 -6.20 -10.35 -0.87
N PRO A 308 -6.67 -10.33 -2.12
CA PRO A 308 -7.93 -10.97 -2.45
C PRO A 308 -7.77 -12.49 -2.44
N PRO A 309 -8.63 -13.24 -1.73
CA PRO A 309 -8.56 -14.70 -1.74
C PRO A 309 -9.11 -15.31 -3.04
N SER A 310 -9.92 -14.55 -3.77
CA SER A 310 -10.50 -14.94 -5.06
C SER A 310 -10.95 -13.73 -5.87
N ARG A 311 -11.24 -13.93 -7.16
CA ARG A 311 -11.84 -12.91 -8.01
C ARG A 311 -13.17 -12.39 -7.45
N ALA A 312 -14.03 -13.29 -6.98
CA ALA A 312 -15.36 -12.93 -6.45
C ALA A 312 -15.27 -11.89 -5.31
N GLU A 313 -14.21 -11.89 -4.49
CA GLU A 313 -14.04 -10.90 -3.45
C GLU A 313 -13.74 -9.49 -4.00
N LEU A 314 -13.07 -9.40 -5.15
CA LEU A 314 -12.90 -8.12 -5.84
C LEU A 314 -14.21 -7.65 -6.49
N ASP A 315 -15.01 -8.56 -7.02
CA ASP A 315 -16.35 -8.24 -7.57
C ASP A 315 -17.27 -7.70 -6.47
N HIS A 316 -17.27 -8.30 -5.27
CA HIS A 316 -17.97 -7.77 -4.10
C HIS A 316 -17.46 -6.37 -3.68
N SER A 317 -16.15 -6.17 -3.70
CA SER A 317 -15.57 -4.86 -3.41
C SER A 317 -15.96 -3.81 -4.44
N ASN A 318 -15.98 -4.15 -5.73
CA ASN A 318 -16.41 -3.27 -6.81
C ASN A 318 -17.89 -2.84 -6.65
N GLU A 319 -18.76 -3.74 -6.21
CA GLU A 319 -20.17 -3.40 -5.93
C GLU A 319 -20.26 -2.35 -4.79
N VAL A 320 -19.45 -2.50 -3.73
CA VAL A 320 -19.34 -1.49 -2.66
C VAL A 320 -18.91 -0.14 -3.21
N PHE A 321 -17.82 -0.10 -4.00
CA PHE A 321 -17.32 1.16 -4.58
C PHE A 321 -18.32 1.80 -5.56
N ARG A 322 -19.05 1.01 -6.31
CA ARG A 322 -20.12 1.49 -7.20
C ARG A 322 -21.22 2.21 -6.39
N ARG A 323 -21.70 1.60 -5.31
CA ARG A 323 -22.69 2.19 -4.40
C ARG A 323 -22.14 3.43 -3.69
N ALA A 324 -20.95 3.35 -3.14
CA ALA A 324 -20.31 4.48 -2.45
C ALA A 324 -20.20 5.72 -3.34
N ARG A 325 -19.80 5.56 -4.61
CA ARG A 325 -19.75 6.66 -5.59
C ARG A 325 -21.11 7.25 -5.89
N ALA A 326 -22.17 6.45 -5.91
CA ALA A 326 -23.53 6.93 -6.09
C ALA A 326 -23.96 7.79 -4.88
N LEU A 327 -23.64 7.38 -3.65
CA LEU A 327 -23.92 8.14 -2.42
C LEU A 327 -23.18 9.48 -2.35
N VAL A 328 -21.97 9.58 -2.90
CA VAL A 328 -21.20 10.84 -2.92
C VAL A 328 -21.73 11.82 -3.99
N ARG A 329 -22.33 11.31 -5.07
CA ARG A 329 -22.88 12.13 -6.15
C ARG A 329 -24.28 12.69 -5.88
N GLN A 330 -25.01 12.13 -4.93
CA GLN A 330 -26.31 12.67 -4.51
C GLN A 330 -26.06 13.92 -3.68
N PRO A 331 -26.58 15.12 -4.09
CA PRO A 331 -26.52 16.30 -3.23
C PRO A 331 -27.32 16.01 -1.95
N SER A 332 -26.77 16.40 -0.82
CA SER A 332 -27.40 16.35 0.52
C SER A 332 -28.66 17.17 0.56
#